data_d8fbbed7ba20865d4baad7170965bf55
#
_entry.id   d8fbbed7ba20865d4baad7170965bf55
#
_cell.length_a   1.000
_cell.length_b   1.000
_cell.length_c   1.000
_cell.angle_alpha   90.00
_cell.angle_beta   90.00
_cell.angle_gamma   90.00
#
_symmetry.space_group_name_H-M   'P 1'
#
loop_
_entity.id
_entity.type
_entity.pdbx_description
1 polymer ?
#
loop_
_entity_poly.entity_id
_entity_poly.type
_entity_poly.pdbx_seq_one_letter_code
_entity_poly.pdbx_strand_id
1 'polypeptide(L)'
;LDAAEMARRFRQHKDIRLVFLFGSRVTGRSRKDSDIDIAFWLDPWPGASDFNLIGRLVNACAGIFPSHLIDVVILNEASSVLRLRVVQTGRLLYERVPGDRKRFAMQTAKDSQDGEYRRKLAYNWRLERIKKGGQHGRSGDILAAARSVARLFGQTGTVQKPDA
;
A
#
# COMPACT_ATOMS: atom_id res chain seq x y z
N LEU A 1 -24.17 -10.23 -2.76
CA LEU A 1 -23.59 -9.08 -3.44
C LEU A 1 -23.62 -9.34 -4.94
N ASP A 2 -24.30 -8.48 -5.69
CA ASP A 2 -24.35 -8.57 -7.15
C ASP A 2 -23.01 -8.05 -7.73
N ALA A 3 -22.23 -8.96 -8.31
CA ALA A 3 -20.92 -8.65 -8.90
C ALA A 3 -21.04 -7.71 -10.11
N ALA A 4 -22.13 -7.82 -10.87
CA ALA A 4 -22.36 -6.98 -12.05
C ALA A 4 -22.67 -5.52 -11.62
N GLU A 5 -23.46 -5.32 -10.59
CA GLU A 5 -23.76 -4.00 -10.04
C GLU A 5 -22.50 -3.34 -9.45
N MET A 6 -21.69 -4.08 -8.69
CA MET A 6 -20.40 -3.60 -8.19
C MET A 6 -19.48 -3.15 -9.34
N ALA A 7 -19.33 -4.00 -10.35
CA ALA A 7 -18.48 -3.69 -11.50
C ALA A 7 -18.98 -2.45 -12.26
N ARG A 8 -20.31 -2.30 -12.41
CA ARG A 8 -20.91 -1.14 -13.06
C ARG A 8 -20.58 0.16 -12.32
N ARG A 9 -20.72 0.18 -11.00
CA ARG A 9 -20.46 1.35 -10.16
C ARG A 9 -18.99 1.73 -10.15
N PHE A 10 -18.10 0.78 -9.86
CA PHE A 10 -16.66 1.08 -9.83
C PHE A 10 -16.11 1.48 -11.20
N ARG A 11 -16.71 0.99 -12.30
CA ARG A 11 -16.29 1.36 -13.65
C ARG A 11 -16.55 2.84 -13.98
N GLN A 12 -17.48 3.50 -13.32
CA GLN A 12 -17.74 4.94 -13.49
C GLN A 12 -16.57 5.82 -12.99
N HIS A 13 -15.79 5.33 -12.04
CA HIS A 13 -14.61 6.01 -11.50
C HIS A 13 -13.36 5.53 -12.23
N LYS A 14 -12.87 6.33 -13.19
CA LYS A 14 -11.79 5.92 -14.13
C LYS A 14 -10.47 5.56 -13.44
N ASP A 15 -10.20 6.11 -12.29
CA ASP A 15 -9.02 5.91 -11.47
C ASP A 15 -9.07 4.62 -10.62
N ILE A 16 -10.24 4.05 -10.35
CA ILE A 16 -10.35 2.81 -9.58
C ILE A 16 -9.87 1.63 -10.44
N ARG A 17 -8.78 0.99 -10.03
CA ARG A 17 -8.20 -0.18 -10.72
C ARG A 17 -8.55 -1.50 -10.03
N LEU A 18 -8.38 -1.54 -8.70
CA LEU A 18 -8.71 -2.72 -7.89
C LEU A 18 -9.51 -2.31 -6.67
N VAL A 19 -10.47 -3.16 -6.29
CA VAL A 19 -11.21 -3.04 -5.04
C VAL A 19 -11.20 -4.39 -4.33
N PHE A 20 -10.83 -4.39 -3.06
CA PHE A 20 -10.83 -5.57 -2.20
C PHE A 20 -11.72 -5.36 -0.98
N LEU A 21 -12.45 -6.39 -0.61
CA LEU A 21 -13.00 -6.52 0.74
C LEU A 21 -11.96 -7.26 1.58
N PHE A 22 -11.66 -6.76 2.78
CA PHE A 22 -10.69 -7.39 3.67
C PHE A 22 -11.14 -7.33 5.14
N GLY A 23 -10.25 -7.58 6.09
CA GLY A 23 -10.57 -7.47 7.51
C GLY A 23 -11.43 -8.60 8.08
N SER A 24 -12.21 -8.27 9.10
CA SER A 24 -12.99 -9.26 9.88
C SER A 24 -14.05 -9.99 9.06
N ARG A 25 -14.64 -9.31 8.08
CA ARG A 25 -15.70 -9.89 7.23
C ARG A 25 -15.21 -10.94 6.24
N VAL A 26 -13.93 -10.95 5.92
CA VAL A 26 -13.33 -11.99 5.06
C VAL A 26 -12.81 -13.15 5.88
N THR A 27 -12.32 -12.87 7.11
CA THR A 27 -11.72 -13.90 7.98
C THR A 27 -12.75 -14.70 8.81
N GLY A 28 -14.04 -14.43 8.65
CA GLY A 28 -15.10 -15.11 9.40
C GLY A 28 -15.23 -14.70 10.87
N ARG A 29 -14.54 -13.64 11.28
CA ARG A 29 -14.55 -13.11 12.66
C ARG A 29 -15.47 -11.89 12.84
N SER A 30 -16.31 -11.61 11.85
CA SER A 30 -17.19 -10.44 11.89
C SER A 30 -18.38 -10.64 12.82
N ARG A 31 -18.76 -9.59 13.55
CA ARG A 31 -20.04 -9.44 14.23
C ARG A 31 -21.02 -8.71 13.31
N LYS A 32 -22.33 -8.69 13.65
CA LYS A 32 -23.35 -7.99 12.84
C LYS A 32 -23.04 -6.52 12.61
N ASP A 33 -22.42 -5.86 13.58
CA ASP A 33 -22.10 -4.43 13.58
C ASP A 33 -20.62 -4.16 13.23
N SER A 34 -19.88 -5.15 12.71
CA SER A 34 -18.50 -4.95 12.29
C SER A 34 -18.43 -4.06 11.06
N ASP A 35 -17.43 -3.18 11.03
CA ASP A 35 -17.11 -2.35 9.86
C ASP A 35 -16.81 -3.19 8.62
N ILE A 36 -17.00 -2.57 7.47
CA ILE A 36 -16.76 -3.15 6.16
C ILE A 36 -15.49 -2.52 5.63
N ASP A 37 -14.38 -3.22 5.81
CA ASP A 37 -13.06 -2.77 5.36
C ASP A 37 -12.93 -2.94 3.85
N ILE A 38 -12.87 -1.82 3.10
CA ILE A 38 -12.75 -1.81 1.64
C ILE A 38 -11.45 -1.12 1.25
N ALA A 39 -10.61 -1.84 0.51
CA ALA A 39 -9.34 -1.33 0.04
C ALA A 39 -9.39 -1.01 -1.46
N PHE A 40 -8.91 0.17 -1.84
CA PHE A 40 -8.84 0.66 -3.21
C PHE A 40 -7.40 0.83 -3.66
N TRP A 41 -7.08 0.35 -4.86
CA TRP A 41 -5.90 0.75 -5.61
C TRP A 41 -6.31 1.62 -6.78
N LEU A 42 -5.72 2.81 -6.85
CA LEU A 42 -6.06 3.85 -7.82
C LEU A 42 -4.92 4.04 -8.81
N ASP A 43 -5.26 4.19 -10.10
CA ASP A 43 -4.33 4.53 -11.18
C ASP A 43 -5.08 5.20 -12.33
N PRO A 44 -4.79 6.49 -12.64
CA PRO A 44 -3.76 7.30 -12.00
C PRO A 44 -4.09 7.63 -10.55
N TRP A 45 -3.03 7.75 -9.71
CA TRP A 45 -3.15 8.15 -8.33
C TRP A 45 -3.35 9.68 -8.24
N PRO A 46 -4.48 10.17 -7.71
CA PRO A 46 -4.75 11.61 -7.65
C PRO A 46 -3.91 12.34 -6.60
N GLY A 47 -3.21 11.62 -5.73
CA GLY A 47 -2.44 12.18 -4.62
C GLY A 47 -3.28 12.46 -3.38
N ALA A 48 -2.59 12.76 -2.28
CA ALA A 48 -3.21 13.08 -0.98
C ALA A 48 -3.94 14.44 -0.97
N SER A 49 -3.82 15.24 -2.03
CA SER A 49 -4.46 16.55 -2.16
C SER A 49 -5.93 16.51 -2.62
N ASP A 50 -6.45 15.35 -3.01
CA ASP A 50 -7.87 15.19 -3.32
C ASP A 50 -8.69 15.05 -2.03
N PHE A 51 -9.08 16.20 -1.45
CA PHE A 51 -9.86 16.26 -0.20
C PHE A 51 -11.21 15.52 -0.28
N ASN A 52 -11.73 15.29 -1.47
CA ASN A 52 -13.02 14.60 -1.68
C ASN A 52 -12.85 13.11 -1.96
N LEU A 53 -11.64 12.59 -2.02
CA LEU A 53 -11.34 11.22 -2.45
C LEU A 53 -12.10 10.19 -1.60
N ILE A 54 -11.98 10.26 -0.28
CA ILE A 54 -12.64 9.30 0.63
C ILE A 54 -14.16 9.33 0.44
N GLY A 55 -14.77 10.53 0.42
CA GLY A 55 -16.21 10.68 0.19
C GLY A 55 -16.66 10.09 -1.15
N ARG A 56 -15.87 10.28 -2.20
CA ARG A 56 -16.11 9.73 -3.54
C ARG A 56 -16.04 8.19 -3.55
N LEU A 57 -15.07 7.59 -2.84
CA LEU A 57 -14.91 6.15 -2.73
C LEU A 57 -16.03 5.52 -1.89
N VAL A 58 -16.40 6.13 -0.77
CA VAL A 58 -17.58 5.72 0.03
C VAL A 58 -18.85 5.77 -0.82
N ASN A 59 -19.05 6.83 -1.59
CA ASN A 59 -20.20 6.95 -2.48
C ASN A 59 -20.20 5.90 -3.60
N ALA A 60 -19.04 5.51 -4.12
CA ALA A 60 -18.93 4.42 -5.08
C ALA A 60 -19.40 3.07 -4.50
N CYS A 61 -19.32 2.91 -3.18
CA CYS A 61 -19.83 1.74 -2.47
C CYS A 61 -21.30 1.86 -2.06
N ALA A 62 -21.91 3.06 -2.17
CA ALA A 62 -23.30 3.31 -1.74
C ALA A 62 -24.29 2.41 -2.50
N GLY A 63 -25.27 1.86 -1.78
CA GLY A 63 -26.24 0.91 -2.33
C GLY A 63 -25.73 -0.52 -2.47
N ILE A 64 -24.39 -0.75 -2.34
CA ILE A 64 -23.80 -2.10 -2.23
C ILE A 64 -23.65 -2.45 -0.75
N PHE A 65 -23.20 -1.49 0.05
CA PHE A 65 -22.97 -1.60 1.48
C PHE A 65 -23.63 -0.44 2.24
N PRO A 66 -24.04 -0.64 3.51
CA PRO A 66 -24.45 0.46 4.36
C PRO A 66 -23.29 1.45 4.54
N SER A 67 -23.49 2.71 4.14
CA SER A 67 -22.42 3.72 4.10
C SER A 67 -21.77 4.01 5.47
N HIS A 68 -22.56 3.92 6.55
CA HIS A 68 -22.09 4.16 7.93
C HIS A 68 -21.18 3.05 8.48
N LEU A 69 -21.06 1.92 7.78
CA LEU A 69 -20.20 0.80 8.16
C LEU A 69 -18.95 0.69 7.29
N ILE A 70 -18.78 1.57 6.29
CA ILE A 70 -17.67 1.46 5.34
C ILE A 70 -16.42 2.14 5.89
N ASP A 71 -15.36 1.37 6.06
CA ASP A 71 -14.00 1.87 6.29
C ASP A 71 -13.18 1.75 5.00
N VAL A 72 -12.62 2.88 4.54
CA VAL A 72 -11.90 2.97 3.27
C VAL A 72 -10.41 3.04 3.49
N VAL A 73 -9.68 2.11 2.88
CA VAL A 73 -8.22 2.09 2.84
C VAL A 73 -7.73 2.35 1.41
N ILE A 74 -6.82 3.32 1.26
CA ILE A 74 -6.16 3.62 0.00
C ILE A 74 -4.84 2.86 -0.07
N LEU A 75 -4.75 1.86 -0.97
CA LEU A 75 -3.58 1.00 -1.08
C LEU A 75 -2.34 1.73 -1.63
N ASN A 76 -2.54 2.86 -2.32
CA ASN A 76 -1.44 3.69 -2.81
C ASN A 76 -0.60 4.27 -1.66
N GLU A 77 -1.22 4.59 -0.52
CA GLU A 77 -0.57 5.14 0.68
C GLU A 77 -0.31 4.10 1.77
N ALA A 78 -0.92 2.93 1.64
CA ALA A 78 -0.80 1.87 2.63
C ALA A 78 0.63 1.32 2.71
N SER A 79 1.04 0.91 3.91
CA SER A 79 2.32 0.22 4.10
C SER A 79 2.38 -1.07 3.26
N SER A 80 3.59 -1.48 2.86
CA SER A 80 3.79 -2.74 2.13
C SER A 80 3.25 -3.96 2.87
N VAL A 81 3.29 -3.93 4.21
CA VAL A 81 2.72 -4.99 5.06
C VAL A 81 1.21 -5.07 4.93
N LEU A 82 0.52 -3.92 4.98
CA LEU A 82 -0.94 -3.87 4.83
C LEU A 82 -1.35 -4.28 3.41
N ARG A 83 -0.66 -3.75 2.39
CA ARG A 83 -0.89 -4.15 0.99
C ARG A 83 -0.75 -5.66 0.80
N LEU A 84 0.33 -6.25 1.33
CA LEU A 84 0.57 -7.69 1.26
C LEU A 84 -0.55 -8.48 1.93
N ARG A 85 -0.99 -8.07 3.12
CA ARG A 85 -2.11 -8.68 3.83
C ARG A 85 -3.40 -8.64 3.00
N VAL A 86 -3.73 -7.48 2.41
CA VAL A 86 -4.92 -7.32 1.56
C VAL A 86 -4.85 -8.25 0.33
N VAL A 87 -3.70 -8.34 -0.33
CA VAL A 87 -3.50 -9.23 -1.48
C VAL A 87 -3.68 -10.70 -1.11
N GLN A 88 -3.15 -11.12 0.06
CA GLN A 88 -3.16 -12.52 0.50
C GLN A 88 -4.52 -12.96 1.04
N THR A 89 -5.19 -12.12 1.80
CA THR A 89 -6.39 -12.50 2.56
C THR A 89 -7.66 -11.81 2.07
N GLY A 90 -7.53 -10.74 1.30
CA GLY A 90 -8.67 -9.98 0.79
C GLY A 90 -9.40 -10.69 -0.34
N ARG A 91 -10.71 -10.49 -0.40
CA ARG A 91 -11.56 -10.92 -1.51
C ARG A 91 -11.61 -9.82 -2.55
N LEU A 92 -11.18 -10.12 -3.77
CA LEU A 92 -11.30 -9.20 -4.90
C LEU A 92 -12.78 -8.94 -5.21
N LEU A 93 -13.19 -7.68 -5.20
CA LEU A 93 -14.54 -7.23 -5.58
C LEU A 93 -14.57 -6.68 -7.01
N TYR A 94 -13.48 -6.03 -7.43
CA TYR A 94 -13.39 -5.41 -8.75
C TYR A 94 -11.96 -5.36 -9.26
N GLU A 95 -11.81 -5.60 -10.55
CA GLU A 95 -10.59 -5.47 -11.33
C GLU A 95 -10.94 -4.79 -12.66
N ARG A 96 -10.32 -3.66 -12.94
CA ARG A 96 -10.63 -2.88 -14.16
C ARG A 96 -10.07 -3.52 -15.43
N VAL A 97 -8.82 -3.93 -15.36
CA VAL A 97 -8.11 -4.56 -16.46
C VAL A 97 -7.61 -5.93 -16.02
N PRO A 98 -7.95 -7.00 -16.74
CA PRO A 98 -7.45 -8.32 -16.41
C PRO A 98 -5.92 -8.33 -16.23
N GLY A 99 -5.44 -8.86 -15.11
CA GLY A 99 -4.02 -8.88 -14.77
C GLY A 99 -3.55 -7.75 -13.84
N ASP A 100 -4.37 -6.74 -13.55
CA ASP A 100 -4.04 -5.69 -12.58
C ASP A 100 -3.75 -6.24 -11.19
N ARG A 101 -4.59 -7.20 -10.74
CA ARG A 101 -4.36 -7.89 -9.46
C ARG A 101 -3.00 -8.56 -9.41
N LYS A 102 -2.61 -9.26 -10.47
CA LYS A 102 -1.31 -9.95 -10.54
C LYS A 102 -0.16 -8.93 -10.49
N ARG A 103 -0.25 -7.86 -11.27
CA ARG A 103 0.77 -6.79 -11.27
C ARG A 103 0.90 -6.15 -9.90
N PHE A 104 -0.22 -5.79 -9.29
CA PHE A 104 -0.24 -5.20 -7.94
C PHE A 104 0.35 -6.15 -6.89
N ALA A 105 0.02 -7.44 -6.95
CA ALA A 105 0.56 -8.46 -6.04
C ALA A 105 2.08 -8.60 -6.17
N MET A 106 2.60 -8.65 -7.39
CA MET A 106 4.05 -8.73 -7.65
C MET A 106 4.79 -7.49 -7.14
N GLN A 107 4.27 -6.29 -7.41
CA GLN A 107 4.84 -5.04 -6.93
C GLN A 107 4.82 -4.98 -5.39
N THR A 108 3.70 -5.37 -4.77
CA THR A 108 3.55 -5.41 -3.32
C THR A 108 4.53 -6.38 -2.66
N ALA A 109 4.73 -7.57 -3.25
CA ALA A 109 5.70 -8.55 -2.75
C ALA A 109 7.13 -7.99 -2.79
N LYS A 110 7.52 -7.35 -3.89
CA LYS A 110 8.82 -6.68 -4.04
C LYS A 110 9.00 -5.58 -2.98
N ASP A 111 8.03 -4.67 -2.86
CA ASP A 111 8.07 -3.57 -1.88
C ASP A 111 8.14 -4.09 -0.43
N SER A 112 7.51 -5.23 -0.15
CA SER A 112 7.53 -5.86 1.19
C SER A 112 8.91 -6.43 1.52
N GLN A 113 9.57 -7.09 0.57
CA GLN A 113 10.92 -7.62 0.74
C GLN A 113 11.94 -6.50 0.96
N ASP A 114 11.88 -5.45 0.15
CA ASP A 114 12.74 -4.27 0.31
C ASP A 114 12.52 -3.58 1.65
N GLY A 115 11.27 -3.48 2.09
CA GLY A 115 10.90 -2.91 3.39
C GLY A 115 11.37 -3.76 4.58
N GLU A 116 11.35 -5.08 4.48
CA GLU A 116 11.85 -5.98 5.52
C GLU A 116 13.37 -5.89 5.64
N TYR A 117 14.07 -5.87 4.53
CA TYR A 117 15.53 -5.69 4.49
C TYR A 117 15.92 -4.37 5.16
N ARG A 118 15.27 -3.25 4.81
CA ARG A 118 15.53 -1.93 5.42
C ARG A 118 15.27 -1.93 6.92
N ARG A 119 14.19 -2.58 7.39
CA ARG A 119 13.89 -2.71 8.82
C ARG A 119 14.96 -3.52 9.57
N LYS A 120 15.39 -4.65 9.00
CA LYS A 120 16.48 -5.47 9.57
C LYS A 120 17.78 -4.68 9.65
N LEU A 121 18.12 -3.95 8.60
CA LEU A 121 19.31 -3.11 8.57
C LEU A 121 19.26 -2.02 9.66
N ALA A 122 18.16 -1.28 9.75
CA ALA A 122 17.96 -0.24 10.76
C ALA A 122 17.98 -0.80 12.19
N TYR A 123 17.41 -1.98 12.41
CA TYR A 123 17.45 -2.67 13.70
C TYR A 123 18.87 -3.05 14.10
N ASN A 124 19.65 -3.65 13.21
CA ASN A 124 21.03 -4.04 13.46
C ASN A 124 21.91 -2.81 13.75
N TRP A 125 21.73 -1.73 13.01
CA TRP A 125 22.40 -0.46 13.27
C TRP A 125 22.07 0.11 14.66
N ARG A 126 20.81 0.01 15.09
CA ARG A 126 20.39 0.45 16.43
C ARG A 126 21.05 -0.40 17.52
N LEU A 127 21.11 -1.73 17.34
CA LEU A 127 21.77 -2.64 18.27
C LEU A 127 23.26 -2.39 18.40
N GLU A 128 23.97 -2.19 17.28
CA GLU A 128 25.40 -1.85 17.30
C GLU A 128 25.66 -0.52 18.04
N ARG A 129 24.81 0.45 17.84
CA ARG A 129 24.90 1.74 18.52
C ARG A 129 24.71 1.62 20.02
N ILE A 130 23.78 0.78 20.46
CA ILE A 130 23.56 0.48 21.89
C ILE A 130 24.77 -0.27 22.47
N LYS A 131 25.30 -1.26 21.75
CA LYS A 131 26.51 -2.02 22.17
C LYS A 131 27.78 -1.15 22.30
N LYS A 132 27.91 -0.11 21.48
CA LYS A 132 29.03 0.84 21.50
C LYS A 132 28.89 1.96 22.54
N GLY A 133 27.97 1.84 23.51
CA GLY A 133 27.77 2.81 24.59
C GLY A 133 27.18 4.11 24.07
N GLY A 134 25.86 4.21 24.09
CA GLY A 134 25.11 5.35 23.55
C GLY A 134 25.44 6.67 24.25
N GLN A 135 26.42 7.40 23.78
CA GLN A 135 26.50 8.83 24.00
C GLN A 135 25.54 9.53 23.03
N HIS A 136 24.79 10.48 23.56
CA HIS A 136 23.80 11.27 22.82
C HIS A 136 24.47 11.92 21.59
N GLY A 137 24.25 11.33 20.39
CA GLY A 137 24.77 11.84 19.16
C GLY A 137 24.06 13.12 18.74
N ARG A 138 24.82 14.18 18.49
CA ARG A 138 24.34 15.43 17.90
C ARG A 138 23.70 15.16 16.54
N SER A 139 22.74 15.99 16.16
CA SER A 139 21.93 15.92 14.93
C SER A 139 22.75 15.73 13.62
N GLY A 140 24.06 16.03 13.61
CA GLY A 140 24.98 15.84 12.50
C GLY A 140 25.25 14.38 12.11
N ASP A 141 25.17 13.44 13.06
CA ASP A 141 25.49 12.03 12.81
C ASP A 141 24.41 11.31 11.98
N ILE A 142 23.16 11.77 12.06
CA ILE A 142 22.04 11.21 11.29
C ILE A 142 22.20 11.55 9.80
N LEU A 143 22.62 12.78 9.52
CA LEU A 143 22.87 13.24 8.14
C LEU A 143 24.11 12.55 7.51
N ALA A 144 25.15 12.28 8.29
CA ALA A 144 26.33 11.55 7.83
C ALA A 144 25.99 10.08 7.51
N ALA A 145 25.19 9.43 8.36
CA ALA A 145 24.70 8.07 8.12
C ALA A 145 23.79 7.99 6.89
N ALA A 146 22.88 8.95 6.70
CA ALA A 146 22.03 9.03 5.52
C ALA A 146 22.83 9.22 4.22
N ARG A 147 23.91 10.04 4.25
CA ARG A 147 24.81 10.23 3.11
C ARG A 147 25.63 8.98 2.77
N SER A 148 26.05 8.20 3.79
CA SER A 148 26.76 6.93 3.56
C SER A 148 25.86 5.89 2.92
N VAL A 149 24.60 5.81 3.34
CA VAL A 149 23.59 4.94 2.74
C VAL A 149 23.29 5.37 1.30
N ALA A 150 23.14 6.67 1.03
CA ALA A 150 22.91 7.19 -0.33
C ALA A 150 24.09 6.88 -1.28
N ARG A 151 25.34 6.90 -0.80
CA ARG A 151 26.51 6.53 -1.61
C ARG A 151 26.55 5.03 -1.97
N LEU A 152 26.12 4.15 -1.09
CA LEU A 152 26.04 2.71 -1.35
C LEU A 152 24.98 2.36 -2.40
N PHE A 153 23.93 3.17 -2.52
CA PHE A 153 22.85 2.95 -3.50
C PHE A 153 22.97 3.81 -4.76
N GLY A 154 23.85 4.83 -4.78
CA GLY A 154 24.05 5.74 -5.92
C GLY A 154 25.01 5.24 -7.00
N GLN A 155 25.64 4.07 -6.85
CA GLN A 155 26.62 3.54 -7.82
C GLN A 155 26.09 2.42 -8.74
N THR A 156 24.80 2.15 -8.76
CA THR A 156 24.22 1.20 -9.72
C THR A 156 23.36 1.94 -10.74
N GLY A 157 23.98 2.52 -11.76
CA GLY A 157 23.21 3.18 -12.82
C GLY A 157 24.02 3.92 -13.88
N THR A 158 25.18 3.39 -14.29
CA THR A 158 25.77 3.82 -15.57
C THR A 158 25.40 2.79 -16.63
N VAL A 159 24.22 2.96 -17.22
CA VAL A 159 23.89 2.29 -18.49
C VAL A 159 24.72 2.99 -19.57
N GLN A 160 25.73 2.30 -20.05
CA GLN A 160 26.46 2.67 -21.26
C GLN A 160 25.49 2.73 -22.44
N LYS A 161 25.39 3.89 -23.09
CA LYS A 161 24.78 4.04 -24.41
C LYS A 161 25.65 3.28 -25.41
N PRO A 162 25.10 2.47 -26.32
CA PRO A 162 25.84 2.01 -27.48
C PRO A 162 25.96 3.16 -28.50
N ASP A 163 27.19 3.39 -28.93
CA ASP A 163 27.52 4.29 -30.02
C ASP A 163 27.06 3.74 -31.38
N ALA A 164 26.73 4.71 -32.27
CA ALA A 164 26.51 4.71 -33.70
C ALA A 164 25.12 4.60 -34.22
#